data_e200d20df88d8dbbfd7728e5286eda82
#
_entry.id   e200d20df88d8dbbfd7728e5286eda82
#
_cell.length_a   1.000
_cell.length_b   1.000
_cell.length_c   1.000
_cell.angle_alpha   90.00
_cell.angle_beta   90.00
_cell.angle_gamma   90.00
#
_symmetry.space_group_name_H-M   'P 1'
#
loop_
_entity.id
_entity.type
_entity.pdbx_description
1 polymer ?
#
loop_
_entity_poly.entity_id
_entity_poly.type
_entity_poly.pdbx_seq_one_letter_code
_entity_poly.pdbx_strand_id
1 'polypeptide(L)'
;MTSTPEYALTGVRHEYRAGSAALAGVDLTIESGEQIVIVGANGTGKSTLLKMLDGLVFPSAGTIVASGHALTEDALEEPAFRREFRSRVGFVFQDADVQLFCNTAFDELAFGPLQLGLAEDEVRHRIATIAEQLRITPILDRAPYTLSGGEKKRVAIASVLTMQPRVLLLDEPTNALDPRSQVWLLDVLAQWKAAGNTVVIATHDLSIAAESADRLVVLSEEHGICADGPPEEVLSMRDLLLSVNLIHEHEHRHGHAAHEHPHGHGELHTHS
;
A
#
# COMPACT_ATOMS: atom_id res chain seq x y z
N MET A 1 -23.38 -4.21 17.28
CA MET A 1 -23.19 -2.83 16.81
C MET A 1 -22.32 -2.94 15.58
N THR A 2 -22.85 -2.65 14.39
CA THR A 2 -22.06 -2.61 13.17
C THR A 2 -21.09 -1.44 13.28
N SER A 3 -19.79 -1.71 13.34
CA SER A 3 -18.78 -0.67 13.31
C SER A 3 -18.88 0.08 11.97
N THR A 4 -18.69 1.40 11.99
CA THR A 4 -18.58 2.18 10.75
C THR A 4 -17.32 1.72 10.03
N PRO A 5 -17.37 1.34 8.74
CA PRO A 5 -16.19 0.94 7.99
C PRO A 5 -15.21 2.10 7.88
N GLU A 6 -13.92 1.79 7.75
CA GLU A 6 -12.88 2.79 7.52
C GLU A 6 -13.05 3.46 6.15
N TYR A 7 -13.37 2.65 5.12
CA TYR A 7 -13.76 3.16 3.80
C TYR A 7 -14.97 2.43 3.25
N ALA A 8 -15.82 3.18 2.53
CA ALA A 8 -16.88 2.63 1.68
C ALA A 8 -16.84 3.32 0.31
N LEU A 9 -16.59 2.55 -0.74
CA LEU A 9 -16.56 2.97 -2.14
C LEU A 9 -17.80 2.40 -2.83
N THR A 10 -18.51 3.23 -3.60
CA THR A 10 -19.69 2.81 -4.34
C THR A 10 -19.62 3.28 -5.78
N GLY A 11 -19.53 2.34 -6.73
CA GLY A 11 -19.51 2.59 -8.16
C GLY A 11 -18.38 3.50 -8.63
N VAL A 12 -17.23 3.48 -7.97
CA VAL A 12 -16.11 4.42 -8.19
C VAL A 12 -15.52 4.24 -9.59
N ARG A 13 -15.49 5.33 -10.37
CA ARG A 13 -14.90 5.41 -11.71
C ARG A 13 -13.90 6.54 -11.78
N HIS A 14 -12.84 6.34 -12.58
CA HIS A 14 -11.87 7.40 -12.86
C HIS A 14 -11.21 7.23 -14.22
N GLU A 15 -11.02 8.36 -14.89
CA GLU A 15 -10.27 8.46 -16.14
C GLU A 15 -9.28 9.62 -16.03
N TYR A 16 -7.98 9.37 -16.26
CA TYR A 16 -6.99 10.45 -16.35
C TYR A 16 -7.09 11.25 -17.63
N ARG A 17 -7.55 10.61 -18.72
CA ARG A 17 -7.85 11.22 -20.03
C ARG A 17 -9.07 10.50 -20.61
N ALA A 18 -9.82 11.20 -21.46
CA ALA A 18 -10.97 10.61 -22.14
C ALA A 18 -10.58 9.30 -22.86
N GLY A 19 -11.25 8.20 -22.50
CA GLY A 19 -11.01 6.86 -23.05
C GLY A 19 -9.86 6.08 -22.43
N SER A 20 -9.22 6.60 -21.35
CA SER A 20 -8.21 5.87 -20.57
C SER A 20 -8.73 5.68 -19.15
N ALA A 21 -9.56 4.67 -18.97
CA ALA A 21 -10.07 4.30 -17.66
C ALA A 21 -8.91 3.83 -16.75
N ALA A 22 -8.92 4.28 -15.50
CA ALA A 22 -8.05 3.79 -14.46
C ALA A 22 -8.83 2.97 -13.42
N LEU A 23 -10.12 3.29 -13.24
CA LEU A 23 -11.08 2.50 -12.46
C LEU A 23 -12.45 2.52 -13.14
N ALA A 24 -13.15 1.37 -13.18
CA ALA A 24 -14.34 1.16 -13.99
C ALA A 24 -15.56 0.66 -13.18
N GLY A 25 -15.87 1.32 -12.06
CA GLY A 25 -17.03 0.98 -11.23
C GLY A 25 -16.64 0.06 -10.08
N VAL A 26 -15.74 0.53 -9.21
CA VAL A 26 -15.25 -0.21 -8.04
C VAL A 26 -16.20 -0.01 -6.87
N ASP A 27 -16.70 -1.12 -6.33
CA ASP A 27 -17.40 -1.21 -5.05
C ASP A 27 -16.48 -1.93 -4.07
N LEU A 28 -16.14 -1.28 -2.95
CA LEU A 28 -15.21 -1.83 -1.97
C LEU A 28 -15.51 -1.24 -0.58
N THR A 29 -15.61 -2.10 0.42
CA THR A 29 -15.67 -1.70 1.82
C THR A 29 -14.40 -2.17 2.51
N ILE A 30 -13.76 -1.32 3.30
CA ILE A 30 -12.58 -1.65 4.11
C ILE A 30 -12.96 -1.46 5.57
N GLU A 31 -12.86 -2.52 6.36
CA GLU A 31 -13.20 -2.48 7.78
C GLU A 31 -12.04 -1.89 8.61
N SER A 32 -12.39 -1.30 9.75
CA SER A 32 -11.38 -0.75 10.66
C SER A 32 -10.55 -1.87 11.29
N GLY A 33 -9.23 -1.75 11.27
CA GLY A 33 -8.29 -2.76 11.76
C GLY A 33 -8.05 -3.93 10.80
N GLU A 34 -8.60 -3.91 9.58
CA GLU A 34 -8.38 -4.90 8.54
C GLU A 34 -7.02 -4.67 7.84
N GLN A 35 -6.34 -5.76 7.49
CA GLN A 35 -5.22 -5.73 6.55
C GLN A 35 -5.67 -6.30 5.21
N ILE A 36 -5.88 -5.42 4.24
CA ILE A 36 -6.30 -5.78 2.90
C ILE A 36 -5.13 -5.66 1.93
N VAL A 37 -4.98 -6.65 1.06
CA VAL A 37 -4.01 -6.61 -0.04
C VAL A 37 -4.76 -6.54 -1.37
N ILE A 38 -4.43 -5.54 -2.17
CA ILE A 38 -4.98 -5.30 -3.51
C ILE A 38 -3.94 -5.72 -4.53
N VAL A 39 -4.23 -6.80 -5.27
CA VAL A 39 -3.33 -7.30 -6.32
C VAL A 39 -3.89 -7.06 -7.71
N GLY A 40 -3.02 -7.06 -8.70
CA GLY A 40 -3.35 -6.90 -10.11
C GLY A 40 -2.10 -6.65 -10.93
N ALA A 41 -2.16 -6.89 -12.23
CA ALA A 41 -1.09 -6.57 -13.16
C ALA A 41 -0.75 -5.06 -13.16
N ASN A 42 0.38 -4.68 -13.76
CA ASN A 42 0.71 -3.26 -13.89
C ASN A 42 -0.33 -2.53 -14.74
N GLY A 43 -0.75 -1.35 -14.29
CA GLY A 43 -1.74 -0.54 -15.00
C GLY A 43 -3.21 -0.82 -14.66
N THR A 44 -3.54 -1.83 -13.83
CA THR A 44 -4.93 -2.17 -13.46
C THR A 44 -5.65 -1.14 -12.59
N GLY A 45 -4.94 -0.12 -12.08
CA GLY A 45 -5.55 0.97 -11.29
C GLY A 45 -5.25 0.92 -9.79
N LYS A 46 -4.42 -0.01 -9.29
CA LYS A 46 -4.05 -0.15 -7.86
C LYS A 46 -3.59 1.17 -7.24
N SER A 47 -2.56 1.80 -7.82
CA SER A 47 -2.03 3.09 -7.32
C SER A 47 -3.06 4.22 -7.40
N THR A 48 -3.95 4.19 -8.40
CA THR A 48 -5.05 5.17 -8.52
C THR A 48 -6.05 4.97 -7.38
N LEU A 49 -6.42 3.74 -7.08
CA LEU A 49 -7.30 3.41 -5.96
C LEU A 49 -6.71 3.88 -4.64
N LEU A 50 -5.43 3.57 -4.36
CA LEU A 50 -4.76 4.06 -3.15
C LEU A 50 -4.71 5.58 -3.07
N LYS A 51 -4.41 6.28 -4.17
CA LYS A 51 -4.42 7.75 -4.21
C LYS A 51 -5.80 8.34 -3.94
N MET A 52 -6.87 7.64 -4.32
CA MET A 52 -8.24 8.03 -3.98
C MET A 52 -8.53 7.85 -2.50
N LEU A 53 -8.10 6.74 -1.91
CA LEU A 53 -8.23 6.51 -0.47
C LEU A 53 -7.46 7.57 0.35
N ASP A 54 -6.35 8.10 -0.18
CA ASP A 54 -5.61 9.22 0.43
C ASP A 54 -6.18 10.61 0.06
N GLY A 55 -7.21 10.71 -0.79
CA GLY A 55 -7.75 12.00 -1.23
C GLY A 55 -6.77 12.84 -2.05
N LEU A 56 -5.84 12.20 -2.78
CA LEU A 56 -4.95 12.84 -3.77
C LEU A 56 -5.57 12.88 -5.16
N VAL A 57 -6.52 11.99 -5.42
CA VAL A 57 -7.29 11.89 -6.67
C VAL A 57 -8.74 11.64 -6.29
N PHE A 58 -9.68 12.26 -7.01
CA PHE A 58 -11.11 12.10 -6.76
C PHE A 58 -11.78 11.34 -7.90
N PRO A 59 -12.85 10.57 -7.62
CA PRO A 59 -13.57 9.83 -8.63
C PRO A 59 -14.29 10.76 -9.60
N SER A 60 -14.31 10.40 -10.89
CA SER A 60 -15.14 11.07 -11.90
C SER A 60 -16.62 10.68 -11.80
N ALA A 61 -16.92 9.53 -11.19
CA ALA A 61 -18.27 9.08 -10.86
C ALA A 61 -18.20 8.08 -9.67
N GLY A 62 -19.31 7.90 -8.97
CA GLY A 62 -19.38 7.13 -7.74
C GLY A 62 -19.04 7.97 -6.50
N THR A 63 -18.92 7.33 -5.36
CA THR A 63 -18.67 7.99 -4.07
C THR A 63 -17.65 7.25 -3.23
N ILE A 64 -16.89 8.00 -2.43
CA ILE A 64 -15.99 7.48 -1.41
C ILE A 64 -16.38 8.10 -0.06
N VAL A 65 -16.57 7.26 0.93
CA VAL A 65 -16.79 7.66 2.33
C VAL A 65 -15.61 7.15 3.14
N ALA A 66 -14.95 8.01 3.90
CA ALA A 66 -13.85 7.69 4.80
C ALA A 66 -14.26 7.97 6.23
N SER A 67 -14.23 6.96 7.12
CA SER A 67 -14.63 7.06 8.54
C SER A 67 -15.98 7.76 8.72
N GLY A 68 -16.95 7.49 7.84
CA GLY A 68 -18.31 8.05 7.89
C GLY A 68 -18.47 9.43 7.24
N HIS A 69 -17.43 10.03 6.68
CA HIS A 69 -17.47 11.34 6.00
C HIS A 69 -17.23 11.18 4.50
N ALA A 70 -17.97 11.91 3.67
CA ALA A 70 -17.72 11.91 2.23
C ALA A 70 -16.33 12.47 1.94
N LEU A 71 -15.52 11.71 1.21
CA LEU A 71 -14.18 12.12 0.80
C LEU A 71 -14.25 12.78 -0.58
N THR A 72 -14.33 14.11 -0.59
CA THR A 72 -14.39 14.93 -1.80
C THR A 72 -13.34 16.03 -1.77
N GLU A 73 -13.07 16.65 -2.91
CA GLU A 73 -12.15 17.79 -3.00
C GLU A 73 -12.64 18.94 -2.11
N ASP A 74 -13.92 19.30 -2.20
CA ASP A 74 -14.55 20.35 -1.39
C ASP A 74 -14.45 20.04 0.11
N ALA A 75 -14.65 18.78 0.52
CA ALA A 75 -14.52 18.40 1.93
C ALA A 75 -13.11 18.59 2.45
N LEU A 76 -12.08 18.31 1.64
CA LEU A 76 -10.68 18.52 2.00
C LEU A 76 -10.24 20.00 1.92
N GLU A 77 -11.03 20.90 1.35
CA GLU A 77 -10.81 22.35 1.47
C GLU A 77 -11.10 22.84 2.90
N GLU A 78 -12.01 22.19 3.63
CA GLU A 78 -12.30 22.51 5.03
C GLU A 78 -11.09 22.21 5.93
N PRO A 79 -10.47 23.22 6.59
CA PRO A 79 -9.23 23.04 7.32
C PRO A 79 -9.30 22.04 8.47
N ALA A 80 -10.46 21.95 9.16
CA ALA A 80 -10.65 21.03 10.28
C ALA A 80 -10.67 19.58 9.80
N PHE A 81 -11.49 19.28 8.79
CA PHE A 81 -11.57 17.94 8.19
C PHE A 81 -10.25 17.52 7.55
N ARG A 82 -9.61 18.42 6.79
CA ARG A 82 -8.31 18.15 6.17
C ARG A 82 -7.26 17.75 7.22
N ARG A 83 -7.16 18.50 8.34
CA ARG A 83 -6.20 18.20 9.41
C ARG A 83 -6.50 16.85 10.04
N GLU A 84 -7.75 16.58 10.36
CA GLU A 84 -8.19 15.29 10.92
C GLU A 84 -7.86 14.15 9.97
N PHE A 85 -8.26 14.24 8.71
CA PHE A 85 -8.02 13.23 7.69
C PHE A 85 -6.53 12.94 7.50
N ARG A 86 -5.70 14.00 7.33
CA ARG A 86 -4.24 13.86 7.16
C ARG A 86 -3.52 13.35 8.41
N SER A 87 -4.09 13.50 9.59
CA SER A 87 -3.55 12.88 10.80
C SER A 87 -3.86 11.39 10.91
N ARG A 88 -4.93 10.93 10.24
CA ARG A 88 -5.40 9.54 10.29
C ARG A 88 -4.86 8.66 9.19
N VAL A 89 -4.62 9.21 8.01
CA VAL A 89 -4.22 8.48 6.81
C VAL A 89 -2.76 8.79 6.46
N GLY A 90 -1.96 7.75 6.34
CA GLY A 90 -0.59 7.83 5.89
C GLY A 90 -0.40 7.08 4.58
N PHE A 91 0.30 7.67 3.62
CA PHE A 91 0.54 7.09 2.31
C PHE A 91 2.04 6.91 2.04
N VAL A 92 2.43 5.71 1.64
CA VAL A 92 3.80 5.38 1.19
C VAL A 92 3.78 5.18 -0.32
N PHE A 93 4.45 6.05 -1.04
CA PHE A 93 4.55 5.98 -2.50
C PHE A 93 5.42 4.80 -2.97
N GLN A 94 5.13 4.30 -4.16
CA GLN A 94 5.93 3.27 -4.82
C GLN A 94 7.39 3.71 -4.97
N ASP A 95 7.61 4.93 -5.46
CA ASP A 95 8.93 5.54 -5.62
C ASP A 95 9.25 6.44 -4.41
N ALA A 96 10.24 6.03 -3.63
CA ALA A 96 10.69 6.80 -2.48
C ALA A 96 11.33 8.15 -2.86
N ASP A 97 11.91 8.28 -4.06
CA ASP A 97 12.51 9.55 -4.51
C ASP A 97 11.46 10.64 -4.73
N VAL A 98 10.21 10.26 -5.01
CA VAL A 98 9.09 11.23 -5.12
C VAL A 98 8.63 11.71 -3.74
N GLN A 99 8.84 10.90 -2.70
CA GLN A 99 8.37 11.19 -1.35
C GLN A 99 9.39 11.98 -0.53
N LEU A 100 10.69 11.71 -0.71
CA LEU A 100 11.78 12.28 0.10
C LEU A 100 12.28 13.61 -0.49
N PHE A 101 12.17 14.70 0.27
CA PHE A 101 12.51 16.05 -0.19
C PHE A 101 13.27 16.90 0.83
N CYS A 102 13.46 16.41 2.08
CA CYS A 102 14.18 17.13 3.12
C CYS A 102 15.70 16.97 3.00
N ASN A 103 16.46 17.74 3.77
CA ASN A 103 17.92 17.75 3.74
C ASN A 103 18.53 16.49 4.36
N THR A 104 17.90 15.94 5.41
CA THR A 104 18.36 14.75 6.13
C THR A 104 17.21 13.75 6.31
N ALA A 105 17.54 12.49 6.54
CA ALA A 105 16.55 11.48 6.89
C ALA A 105 15.83 11.83 8.21
N PHE A 106 16.51 12.46 9.18
CA PHE A 106 15.88 12.95 10.39
C PHE A 106 14.80 14.00 10.08
N ASP A 107 15.09 14.95 9.21
CA ASP A 107 14.13 16.00 8.83
C ASP A 107 12.91 15.41 8.10
N GLU A 108 13.10 14.36 7.28
CA GLU A 108 12.00 13.61 6.65
C GLU A 108 11.06 13.00 7.69
N LEU A 109 11.61 12.38 8.74
CA LEU A 109 10.82 11.79 9.81
C LEU A 109 10.14 12.83 10.69
N ALA A 110 10.76 14.00 10.85
CA ALA A 110 10.24 15.09 11.66
C ALA A 110 9.12 15.87 10.96
N PHE A 111 9.14 15.94 9.63
CA PHE A 111 8.28 16.83 8.87
C PHE A 111 6.78 16.62 9.16
N GLY A 112 6.28 15.39 9.01
CA GLY A 112 4.87 15.08 9.24
C GLY A 112 4.39 15.42 10.67
N PRO A 113 5.04 14.88 11.71
CA PRO A 113 4.69 15.19 13.10
C PRO A 113 4.72 16.69 13.44
N LEU A 114 5.69 17.45 12.91
CA LEU A 114 5.75 18.90 13.09
C LEU A 114 4.57 19.61 12.40
N GLN A 115 4.18 19.19 11.20
CA GLN A 115 3.01 19.73 10.50
C GLN A 115 1.69 19.44 11.25
N LEU A 116 1.64 18.35 12.00
CA LEU A 116 0.51 18.03 12.89
C LEU A 116 0.53 18.86 14.18
N GLY A 117 1.61 19.62 14.44
CA GLY A 117 1.75 20.49 15.60
C GLY A 117 2.20 19.76 16.86
N LEU A 118 2.89 18.64 16.76
CA LEU A 118 3.45 17.93 17.91
C LEU A 118 4.62 18.72 18.49
N ALA A 119 4.81 18.62 19.83
CA ALA A 119 5.95 19.20 20.50
C ALA A 119 7.27 18.51 20.07
N GLU A 120 8.37 19.26 20.05
CA GLU A 120 9.66 18.74 19.57
C GLU A 120 10.14 17.50 20.33
N ASP A 121 9.93 17.43 21.63
CA ASP A 121 10.32 16.27 22.46
C ASP A 121 9.55 15.01 22.04
N GLU A 122 8.25 15.14 21.77
CA GLU A 122 7.43 14.03 21.25
C GLU A 122 7.88 13.61 19.85
N VAL A 123 8.18 14.57 18.97
CA VAL A 123 8.71 14.29 17.63
C VAL A 123 10.02 13.50 17.72
N ARG A 124 10.98 13.95 18.55
CA ARG A 124 12.25 13.23 18.77
C ARG A 124 12.05 11.83 19.32
N HIS A 125 11.12 11.67 20.28
CA HIS A 125 10.81 10.36 20.84
C HIS A 125 10.25 9.41 19.77
N ARG A 126 9.30 9.85 18.96
CA ARG A 126 8.73 9.05 17.85
C ARG A 126 9.78 8.68 16.82
N ILE A 127 10.63 9.65 16.43
CA ILE A 127 11.73 9.38 15.48
C ILE A 127 12.67 8.31 16.04
N ALA A 128 13.11 8.42 17.29
CA ALA A 128 14.01 7.46 17.90
C ALA A 128 13.41 6.05 17.89
N THR A 129 12.13 5.91 18.29
CA THR A 129 11.40 4.65 18.31
C THR A 129 11.29 4.03 16.93
N ILE A 130 10.82 4.79 15.94
CA ILE A 130 10.62 4.31 14.57
C ILE A 130 11.97 4.03 13.90
N ALA A 131 12.98 4.88 14.11
CA ALA A 131 14.31 4.68 13.53
C ALA A 131 14.99 3.39 14.03
N GLU A 132 14.80 3.03 15.29
CA GLU A 132 15.28 1.77 15.86
C GLU A 132 14.53 0.58 15.23
N GLN A 133 13.19 0.62 15.22
CA GLN A 133 12.37 -0.41 14.60
C GLN A 133 12.75 -0.65 13.13
N LEU A 134 12.99 0.42 12.37
CA LEU A 134 13.32 0.40 10.95
C LEU A 134 14.81 0.28 10.66
N ARG A 135 15.64 0.15 11.69
CA ARG A 135 17.11 0.01 11.60
C ARG A 135 17.74 1.11 10.74
N ILE A 136 17.24 2.35 10.85
CA ILE A 136 17.73 3.51 10.12
C ILE A 136 18.44 4.53 11.03
N THR A 137 18.57 4.26 12.32
CA THR A 137 19.27 5.15 13.26
C THR A 137 20.66 5.61 12.75
N PRO A 138 21.52 4.72 12.14
CA PRO A 138 22.83 5.15 11.67
C PRO A 138 22.83 6.10 10.47
N ILE A 139 21.68 6.27 9.81
CA ILE A 139 21.56 7.06 8.57
C ILE A 139 20.69 8.32 8.75
N LEU A 140 20.24 8.62 9.98
CA LEU A 140 19.35 9.76 10.23
C LEU A 140 19.96 11.11 9.80
N ASP A 141 21.27 11.29 9.96
CA ASP A 141 21.97 12.54 9.59
C ASP A 141 22.35 12.59 8.09
N ARG A 142 22.08 11.54 7.33
CA ARG A 142 22.44 11.47 5.91
C ARG A 142 21.35 12.11 5.04
N ALA A 143 21.79 12.73 3.96
CA ALA A 143 20.88 13.27 2.96
C ALA A 143 20.23 12.15 2.15
N PRO A 144 18.91 12.18 1.86
CA PRO A 144 18.19 11.13 1.15
C PRO A 144 18.82 10.72 -0.18
N TYR A 145 19.37 11.67 -0.95
CA TYR A 145 20.01 11.39 -2.24
C TYR A 145 21.31 10.56 -2.12
N THR A 146 21.88 10.42 -0.90
CA THR A 146 23.07 9.59 -0.62
C THR A 146 22.74 8.17 -0.18
N LEU A 147 21.45 7.87 0.01
CA LEU A 147 20.96 6.58 0.49
C LEU A 147 20.80 5.59 -0.65
N SER A 148 20.99 4.30 -0.37
CA SER A 148 20.60 3.21 -1.28
C SER A 148 19.08 3.14 -1.45
N GLY A 149 18.57 2.48 -2.50
CA GLY A 149 17.13 2.34 -2.74
C GLY A 149 16.38 1.73 -1.55
N GLY A 150 16.93 0.69 -0.93
CA GLY A 150 16.34 0.08 0.26
C GLY A 150 16.39 0.99 1.50
N GLU A 151 17.47 1.78 1.68
CA GLU A 151 17.53 2.79 2.74
C GLU A 151 16.49 3.89 2.53
N LYS A 152 16.36 4.42 1.31
CA LYS A 152 15.33 5.41 0.95
C LYS A 152 13.93 4.88 1.24
N LYS A 153 13.63 3.63 0.85
CA LYS A 153 12.33 3.02 1.09
C LYS A 153 12.03 2.93 2.58
N ARG A 154 13.00 2.52 3.41
CA ARG A 154 12.84 2.48 4.87
C ARG A 154 12.62 3.88 5.47
N VAL A 155 13.34 4.90 5.00
CA VAL A 155 13.14 6.29 5.42
C VAL A 155 11.75 6.79 5.02
N ALA A 156 11.29 6.49 3.80
CA ALA A 156 9.95 6.85 3.32
C ALA A 156 8.83 6.21 4.16
N ILE A 157 8.98 4.92 4.52
CA ILE A 157 8.04 4.25 5.42
C ILE A 157 8.11 4.87 6.83
N ALA A 158 9.32 5.12 7.35
CA ALA A 158 9.53 5.74 8.65
C ALA A 158 8.86 7.11 8.76
N SER A 159 8.98 7.98 7.74
CA SER A 159 8.41 9.32 7.74
C SER A 159 6.88 9.30 7.86
N VAL A 160 6.22 8.26 7.36
CA VAL A 160 4.78 8.07 7.52
C VAL A 160 4.44 7.49 8.90
N LEU A 161 5.18 6.48 9.36
CA LEU A 161 4.92 5.83 10.64
C LEU A 161 5.12 6.75 11.84
N THR A 162 6.02 7.75 11.77
CA THR A 162 6.19 8.76 12.83
C THR A 162 4.94 9.62 13.07
N MET A 163 4.05 9.73 12.10
CA MET A 163 2.75 10.39 12.28
C MET A 163 1.75 9.54 13.07
N GLN A 164 2.00 8.23 13.20
CA GLN A 164 1.12 7.25 13.83
C GLN A 164 -0.29 7.22 13.21
N PRO A 165 -0.39 7.03 11.87
CA PRO A 165 -1.68 7.02 11.22
C PRO A 165 -2.53 5.81 11.63
N ARG A 166 -3.86 5.98 11.62
CA ARG A 166 -4.83 4.88 11.81
C ARG A 166 -4.97 4.00 10.57
N VAL A 167 -4.77 4.59 9.41
CA VAL A 167 -4.80 3.92 8.12
C VAL A 167 -3.45 4.09 7.46
N LEU A 168 -2.84 2.99 7.06
CA LEU A 168 -1.58 2.96 6.33
C LEU A 168 -1.82 2.42 4.93
N LEU A 169 -1.61 3.27 3.93
CA LEU A 169 -1.72 2.95 2.51
C LEU A 169 -0.31 2.77 1.95
N LEU A 170 -0.02 1.62 1.33
CA LEU A 170 1.31 1.32 0.80
C LEU A 170 1.22 0.88 -0.67
N ASP A 171 1.88 1.62 -1.54
CA ASP A 171 1.97 1.30 -2.97
C ASP A 171 3.30 0.60 -3.26
N GLU A 172 3.25 -0.68 -3.63
CA GLU A 172 4.40 -1.55 -3.91
C GLU A 172 5.52 -1.43 -2.84
N PRO A 173 5.22 -1.66 -1.55
CA PRO A 173 6.13 -1.32 -0.46
C PRO A 173 7.39 -2.19 -0.41
N THR A 174 7.37 -3.37 -1.01
CA THR A 174 8.50 -4.33 -1.04
C THR A 174 9.42 -4.15 -2.22
N ASN A 175 9.02 -3.35 -3.23
CA ASN A 175 9.86 -3.06 -4.38
C ASN A 175 11.19 -2.41 -3.93
N ALA A 176 12.29 -2.87 -4.53
CA ALA A 176 13.67 -2.46 -4.22
C ALA A 176 14.18 -2.88 -2.82
N LEU A 177 13.43 -3.69 -2.08
CA LEU A 177 13.90 -4.29 -0.84
C LEU A 177 14.51 -5.69 -1.12
N ASP A 178 15.62 -6.00 -0.42
CA ASP A 178 16.13 -7.36 -0.38
C ASP A 178 15.19 -8.28 0.42
N PRO A 179 15.24 -9.62 0.25
CA PRO A 179 14.31 -10.55 0.89
C PRO A 179 14.26 -10.42 2.42
N ARG A 180 15.39 -10.12 3.06
CA ARG A 180 15.44 -9.94 4.51
C ARG A 180 14.71 -8.66 4.95
N SER A 181 14.84 -7.61 4.17
CA SER A 181 14.14 -6.33 4.41
C SER A 181 12.64 -6.46 4.14
N GLN A 182 12.22 -7.32 3.20
CA GLN A 182 10.80 -7.60 2.95
C GLN A 182 10.14 -8.29 4.16
N VAL A 183 10.72 -9.39 4.64
CA VAL A 183 10.22 -10.09 5.84
C VAL A 183 10.10 -9.14 7.02
N TRP A 184 11.14 -8.35 7.25
CA TRP A 184 11.13 -7.39 8.32
C TRP A 184 10.05 -6.30 8.15
N LEU A 185 9.78 -5.80 6.93
CA LEU A 185 8.68 -4.86 6.68
C LEU A 185 7.33 -5.49 7.02
N LEU A 186 7.10 -6.75 6.61
CA LEU A 186 5.86 -7.45 6.92
C LEU A 186 5.67 -7.61 8.43
N ASP A 187 6.73 -7.87 9.20
CA ASP A 187 6.69 -7.91 10.67
C ASP A 187 6.25 -6.57 11.26
N VAL A 188 6.77 -5.44 10.73
CA VAL A 188 6.38 -4.09 11.17
C VAL A 188 4.89 -3.84 10.86
N LEU A 189 4.42 -4.19 9.67
CA LEU A 189 3.02 -4.03 9.28
C LEU A 189 2.09 -4.91 10.13
N ALA A 190 2.50 -6.15 10.44
CA ALA A 190 1.75 -7.03 11.33
C ALA A 190 1.62 -6.45 12.75
N GLN A 191 2.69 -5.85 13.29
CA GLN A 191 2.63 -5.14 14.57
C GLN A 191 1.71 -3.91 14.50
N TRP A 192 1.74 -3.16 13.38
CA TRP A 192 0.88 -2.00 13.16
C TRP A 192 -0.60 -2.38 13.16
N LYS A 193 -0.93 -3.46 12.45
CA LYS A 193 -2.27 -4.07 12.45
C LYS A 193 -2.68 -4.56 13.85
N ALA A 194 -1.79 -5.27 14.54
CA ALA A 194 -2.06 -5.80 15.90
C ALA A 194 -2.40 -4.68 16.90
N ALA A 195 -1.93 -3.45 16.66
CA ALA A 195 -2.30 -2.25 17.42
C ALA A 195 -3.72 -1.72 17.06
N GLY A 196 -4.48 -2.39 16.18
CA GLY A 196 -5.83 -2.03 15.76
C GLY A 196 -5.90 -1.04 14.60
N ASN A 197 -4.80 -0.85 13.86
CA ASN A 197 -4.76 0.04 12.71
C ASN A 197 -5.10 -0.73 11.43
N THR A 198 -5.64 -0.01 10.44
CA THR A 198 -5.97 -0.53 9.11
C THR A 198 -4.75 -0.44 8.20
N VAL A 199 -4.49 -1.49 7.43
CA VAL A 199 -3.38 -1.54 6.47
C VAL A 199 -3.92 -1.91 5.09
N VAL A 200 -3.59 -1.10 4.08
CA VAL A 200 -3.96 -1.36 2.68
C VAL A 200 -2.69 -1.42 1.85
N ILE A 201 -2.41 -2.56 1.27
CA ILE A 201 -1.22 -2.79 0.43
C ILE A 201 -1.68 -2.99 -1.00
N ALA A 202 -1.13 -2.23 -1.93
CA ALA A 202 -1.24 -2.51 -3.36
C ALA A 202 0.06 -3.12 -3.85
N THR A 203 -0.03 -4.28 -4.51
CA THR A 203 1.15 -4.99 -5.04
C THR A 203 0.77 -5.90 -6.20
N HIS A 204 1.77 -6.36 -6.96
CA HIS A 204 1.63 -7.45 -7.92
C HIS A 204 2.21 -8.77 -7.39
N ASP A 205 2.79 -8.78 -6.18
CA ASP A 205 3.41 -9.95 -5.55
C ASP A 205 2.38 -10.71 -4.71
N LEU A 206 2.00 -11.90 -5.17
CA LEU A 206 1.04 -12.76 -4.48
C LEU A 206 1.58 -13.35 -3.18
N SER A 207 2.91 -13.42 -2.99
CA SER A 207 3.49 -13.95 -1.75
C SER A 207 3.17 -13.04 -0.56
N ILE A 208 3.16 -11.73 -0.77
CA ILE A 208 2.77 -10.74 0.25
C ILE A 208 1.31 -10.96 0.68
N ALA A 209 0.42 -11.20 -0.31
CA ALA A 209 -0.98 -11.46 -0.02
C ALA A 209 -1.16 -12.75 0.79
N ALA A 210 -0.45 -13.81 0.43
CA ALA A 210 -0.51 -15.10 1.13
C ALA A 210 0.00 -15.01 2.58
N GLU A 211 1.04 -14.19 2.82
CA GLU A 211 1.69 -14.09 4.13
C GLU A 211 1.02 -13.11 5.10
N SER A 212 0.35 -12.06 4.58
CA SER A 212 -0.03 -10.93 5.43
C SER A 212 -1.50 -10.51 5.36
N ALA A 213 -2.25 -10.86 4.31
CA ALA A 213 -3.61 -10.36 4.12
C ALA A 213 -4.64 -11.05 5.01
N ASP A 214 -5.59 -10.29 5.56
CA ASP A 214 -6.86 -10.83 6.05
C ASP A 214 -7.82 -11.05 4.88
N ARG A 215 -7.70 -10.19 3.86
CA ARG A 215 -8.56 -10.19 2.68
C ARG A 215 -7.75 -9.77 1.46
N LEU A 216 -7.99 -10.47 0.36
CA LEU A 216 -7.34 -10.26 -0.91
C LEU A 216 -8.35 -9.76 -1.95
N VAL A 217 -8.04 -8.63 -2.57
CA VAL A 217 -8.82 -8.04 -3.65
C VAL A 217 -8.01 -8.09 -4.93
N VAL A 218 -8.61 -8.57 -6.02
CA VAL A 218 -7.97 -8.67 -7.34
C VAL A 218 -8.58 -7.64 -8.28
N LEU A 219 -7.74 -6.75 -8.81
CA LEU A 219 -8.09 -5.83 -9.90
C LEU A 219 -7.70 -6.44 -11.25
N SER A 220 -8.67 -6.48 -12.17
CA SER A 220 -8.46 -6.94 -13.54
C SER A 220 -7.91 -5.82 -14.45
N GLU A 221 -7.48 -6.19 -15.67
CA GLU A 221 -7.10 -5.25 -16.73
C GLU A 221 -8.30 -4.42 -17.24
N GLU A 222 -9.53 -4.83 -16.92
CA GLU A 222 -10.76 -4.07 -17.16
C GLU A 222 -11.01 -2.98 -16.10
N HIS A 223 -10.03 -2.79 -15.16
CA HIS A 223 -10.04 -1.77 -14.11
C HIS A 223 -11.17 -1.90 -13.07
N GLY A 224 -11.72 -3.10 -12.93
CA GLY A 224 -12.71 -3.48 -11.93
C GLY A 224 -12.19 -4.55 -10.97
N ILE A 225 -12.90 -4.74 -9.85
CA ILE A 225 -12.66 -5.88 -8.94
C ILE A 225 -13.22 -7.14 -9.58
N CYS A 226 -12.39 -8.17 -9.74
CA CYS A 226 -12.80 -9.47 -10.28
C CYS A 226 -12.79 -10.59 -9.24
N ALA A 227 -12.12 -10.40 -8.10
CA ALA A 227 -12.23 -11.27 -6.93
C ALA A 227 -12.02 -10.48 -5.65
N ASP A 228 -12.67 -10.90 -4.57
CA ASP A 228 -12.64 -10.28 -3.26
C ASP A 228 -13.01 -11.32 -2.21
N GLY A 229 -12.10 -11.64 -1.30
CA GLY A 229 -12.33 -12.67 -0.28
C GLY A 229 -11.10 -13.07 0.52
N PRO A 230 -11.20 -14.13 1.33
CA PRO A 230 -10.07 -14.69 2.04
C PRO A 230 -8.92 -15.07 1.11
N PRO A 231 -7.65 -14.82 1.48
CA PRO A 231 -6.51 -15.10 0.60
C PRO A 231 -6.47 -16.54 0.09
N GLU A 232 -6.76 -17.53 0.94
CA GLU A 232 -6.76 -18.95 0.57
C GLU A 232 -7.77 -19.26 -0.55
N GLU A 233 -8.96 -18.66 -0.50
CA GLU A 233 -9.99 -18.84 -1.52
C GLU A 233 -9.57 -18.19 -2.84
N VAL A 234 -9.16 -16.91 -2.79
CA VAL A 234 -8.79 -16.16 -4.00
C VAL A 234 -7.55 -16.76 -4.67
N LEU A 235 -6.52 -17.13 -3.89
CA LEU A 235 -5.30 -17.74 -4.42
C LEU A 235 -5.54 -19.14 -5.01
N SER A 236 -6.63 -19.83 -4.63
CA SER A 236 -7.03 -21.09 -5.24
C SER A 236 -7.68 -20.94 -6.63
N MET A 237 -8.12 -19.73 -7.01
CA MET A 237 -8.77 -19.43 -8.29
C MET A 237 -7.76 -19.33 -9.43
N ARG A 238 -7.06 -20.44 -9.74
CA ARG A 238 -5.94 -20.47 -10.69
C ARG A 238 -6.31 -19.88 -12.06
N ASP A 239 -7.46 -20.27 -12.63
CA ASP A 239 -7.88 -19.79 -13.95
C ASP A 239 -8.10 -18.27 -13.97
N LEU A 240 -8.63 -17.71 -12.87
CA LEU A 240 -8.78 -16.27 -12.71
C LEU A 240 -7.41 -15.59 -12.66
N LEU A 241 -6.49 -16.09 -11.82
CA LEU A 241 -5.16 -15.51 -11.67
C LEU A 241 -4.34 -15.54 -12.97
N LEU A 242 -4.53 -16.60 -13.78
CA LEU A 242 -3.97 -16.66 -15.14
C LEU A 242 -4.60 -15.62 -16.06
N SER A 243 -5.94 -15.48 -16.04
CA SER A 243 -6.65 -14.53 -16.91
C SER A 243 -6.32 -13.07 -16.65
N VAL A 244 -5.87 -12.73 -15.43
CA VAL A 244 -5.47 -11.37 -15.01
C VAL A 244 -3.94 -11.17 -14.95
N ASN A 245 -3.17 -12.09 -15.56
CA ASN A 245 -1.69 -12.02 -15.66
C ASN A 245 -0.96 -11.94 -14.31
N LEU A 246 -1.50 -12.52 -13.25
CA LEU A 246 -0.85 -12.60 -11.94
C LEU A 246 0.02 -13.85 -11.76
N ILE A 247 -0.28 -14.92 -12.51
CA ILE A 247 0.52 -16.13 -12.60
C ILE A 247 0.72 -16.49 -14.06
N HIS A 248 1.78 -17.24 -14.37
CA HIS A 248 2.09 -17.71 -15.73
C HIS A 248 2.20 -19.22 -15.75
N GLU A 249 1.82 -19.84 -16.87
CA GLU A 249 2.13 -21.24 -17.16
C GLU A 249 3.45 -21.27 -17.94
N HIS A 250 4.48 -21.91 -17.35
CA HIS A 250 5.72 -22.21 -18.04
C HIS A 250 5.73 -23.66 -18.49
N GLU A 251 5.69 -23.91 -19.80
CA GLU A 251 6.06 -25.22 -20.36
C GLU A 251 7.58 -25.40 -20.26
N HIS A 252 8.04 -26.19 -19.31
CA HIS A 252 9.44 -26.64 -19.28
C HIS A 252 9.59 -27.84 -20.22
N ARG A 253 10.19 -27.64 -21.41
CA ARG A 253 10.59 -28.73 -22.31
C ARG A 253 11.94 -29.28 -21.86
N HIS A 254 11.94 -30.28 -20.98
CA HIS A 254 13.10 -31.12 -20.71
C HIS A 254 12.96 -32.40 -21.51
N GLY A 255 13.72 -32.53 -22.60
CA GLY A 255 13.90 -33.76 -23.45
C GLY A 255 12.68 -34.62 -23.59
N HIS A 256 11.84 -35.12 -23.97
CA HIS A 256 10.71 -36.01 -24.16
C HIS A 256 9.60 -36.04 -23.10
N ALA A 257 9.61 -35.18 -22.04
CA ALA A 257 8.49 -35.06 -21.12
C ALA A 257 8.17 -33.56 -20.87
N ALA A 258 6.94 -33.14 -21.17
CA ALA A 258 6.43 -31.80 -20.78
C ALA A 258 5.72 -31.90 -19.44
N HIS A 259 6.07 -31.05 -18.48
CA HIS A 259 5.28 -30.86 -17.26
C HIS A 259 4.94 -29.39 -17.13
N GLU A 260 3.74 -29.12 -16.68
CA GLU A 260 3.27 -27.77 -16.37
C GLU A 260 3.37 -27.52 -14.86
N HIS A 261 3.98 -26.41 -14.46
CA HIS A 261 4.00 -25.93 -13.08
C HIS A 261 3.62 -24.44 -13.05
N PRO A 262 2.72 -24.01 -12.14
CA PRO A 262 2.40 -22.60 -11.95
C PRO A 262 3.51 -21.90 -11.17
N HIS A 263 3.92 -20.71 -11.62
CA HIS A 263 4.85 -19.83 -10.91
C HIS A 263 4.25 -18.44 -10.77
N GLY A 264 4.35 -17.86 -9.54
CA GLY A 264 4.05 -16.45 -9.29
C GLY A 264 5.25 -15.57 -9.69
N HIS A 265 5.00 -14.30 -9.99
CA HIS A 265 6.06 -13.31 -10.15
C HIS A 265 6.79 -13.16 -8.81
N GLY A 266 8.05 -13.64 -8.72
CA GLY A 266 8.87 -13.53 -7.51
C GLY A 266 9.56 -14.81 -7.04
N GLU A 267 9.26 -15.98 -7.61
CA GLU A 267 9.95 -17.21 -7.23
C GLU A 267 11.36 -17.30 -7.80
N LEU A 268 12.36 -17.33 -6.92
CA LEU A 268 13.76 -17.60 -7.24
C LEU A 268 13.95 -19.08 -7.57
N HIS A 269 14.32 -19.38 -8.81
CA HIS A 269 14.73 -20.73 -9.20
C HIS A 269 16.04 -21.11 -8.51
N THR A 270 15.99 -22.02 -7.53
CA THR A 270 17.18 -22.73 -7.05
C THR A 270 17.40 -23.95 -7.94
N HIS A 271 18.38 -23.89 -8.83
CA HIS A 271 18.89 -25.06 -9.53
C HIS A 271 19.81 -25.85 -8.61
N SER A 272 19.46 -27.08 -8.37
CA SER A 272 20.33 -28.11 -7.81
C SER A 272 21.06 -28.81 -8.96
#